data_bfb120c66239218db356258b40dc81e9
#
_entry.id   bfb120c66239218db356258b40dc81e9
#
_cell.length_a   1.000
_cell.length_b   1.000
_cell.length_c   1.000
_cell.angle_alpha   90.00
_cell.angle_beta   90.00
_cell.angle_gamma   90.00
#
_symmetry.space_group_name_H-M   'P 1'
#
loop_
_entity.id
_entity.type
_entity.pdbx_description
1 polymer ?
#
loop_
_entity_poly.entity_id
_entity_poly.type
_entity_poly.pdbx_seq_one_letter_code
_entity_poly.pdbx_strand_id
1 'polypeptide(L)'
;MGNPFATEFESLVEKFAELLTGDASPEMVEKIKIWSIYNHIHKTMPALASHWNQSHPEGKAAIRSLYEEVRELNLALKARNKDDAAGKEE
;
A
#
# COMPACT_ATOMS: atom_id res chain seq x y z
N MET A 1 -16.56 16.28 13.61
CA MET A 1 -16.96 16.59 12.75
C MET A 1 -16.63 16.05 11.58
N GLY A 2 -17.14 15.46 11.00
CA GLY A 2 -16.78 14.79 9.88
C GLY A 2 -16.81 15.61 8.66
N ASN A 3 -15.87 15.37 7.85
CA ASN A 3 -15.80 15.97 6.54
C ASN A 3 -16.32 14.90 5.58
N PRO A 4 -17.46 15.14 4.90
CA PRO A 4 -18.00 14.13 3.98
C PRO A 4 -16.99 13.71 2.93
N PHE A 5 -16.16 14.65 2.46
CA PHE A 5 -15.12 14.31 1.50
C PHE A 5 -14.10 13.35 2.10
N ALA A 6 -13.74 13.58 3.35
CA ALA A 6 -12.76 12.70 4.00
C ALA A 6 -13.30 11.28 4.11
N THR A 7 -14.58 11.14 4.42
CA THR A 7 -15.19 9.82 4.51
C THR A 7 -15.24 9.14 3.15
N GLU A 8 -15.58 9.90 2.12
CA GLU A 8 -15.61 9.34 0.78
C GLU A 8 -14.22 8.94 0.31
N PHE A 9 -13.23 9.75 0.63
CA PHE A 9 -11.86 9.43 0.25
C PHE A 9 -11.35 8.20 1.00
N GLU A 10 -11.76 8.06 2.25
CA GLU A 10 -11.36 6.88 3.02
C GLU A 10 -11.89 5.61 2.37
N SER A 11 -13.12 5.65 1.83
CA SER A 11 -13.67 4.52 1.12
C SER A 11 -12.82 4.17 -0.12
N LEU A 12 -12.34 5.19 -0.80
CA LEU A 12 -11.47 4.99 -1.95
C LEU A 12 -10.17 4.30 -1.53
N VAL A 13 -9.59 4.74 -0.41
CA VAL A 13 -8.35 4.15 0.06
C VAL A 13 -8.56 2.70 0.48
N GLU A 14 -9.71 2.41 1.10
CA GLU A 14 -10.03 1.04 1.48
C GLU A 14 -10.11 0.15 0.25
N LYS A 15 -10.76 0.63 -0.80
CA LYS A 15 -10.86 -0.15 -2.04
C LYS A 15 -9.49 -0.32 -2.69
N PHE A 16 -8.69 0.73 -2.64
CA PHE A 16 -7.34 0.67 -3.16
C PHE A 16 -6.53 -0.40 -2.44
N ALA A 17 -6.62 -0.45 -1.10
CA ALA A 17 -5.91 -1.46 -0.33
C ALA A 17 -6.41 -2.86 -0.67
N GLU A 18 -7.72 -3.01 -0.82
CA GLU A 18 -8.29 -4.31 -1.15
C GLU A 18 -7.82 -4.80 -2.52
N LEU A 19 -7.83 -3.91 -3.51
CA LEU A 19 -7.43 -4.30 -4.85
C LEU A 19 -5.93 -4.54 -4.96
N LEU A 20 -5.16 -3.89 -4.09
CA LEU A 20 -3.72 -4.03 -4.13
C LEU A 20 -3.23 -5.27 -3.37
N THR A 21 -3.84 -5.56 -2.22
CA THR A 21 -3.35 -6.62 -1.34
C THR A 21 -4.35 -7.71 -1.06
N GLY A 22 -5.62 -7.49 -1.38
CA GLY A 22 -6.67 -8.45 -1.04
C GLY A 22 -7.21 -8.26 0.36
N ASP A 23 -6.78 -7.23 1.08
CA ASP A 23 -7.14 -7.02 2.46
C ASP A 23 -7.49 -5.55 2.67
N ALA A 24 -8.68 -5.29 3.18
CA ALA A 24 -9.13 -3.92 3.45
C ALA A 24 -9.34 -3.68 4.94
N SER A 25 -8.65 -4.44 5.79
CA SER A 25 -8.75 -4.22 7.22
C SER A 25 -8.18 -2.84 7.57
N PRO A 26 -8.62 -2.25 8.69
CA PRO A 26 -8.07 -0.95 9.08
C PRO A 26 -6.57 -0.94 9.21
N GLU A 27 -6.00 -2.06 9.66
CA GLU A 27 -4.56 -2.17 9.81
C GLU A 27 -3.88 -2.12 8.46
N MET A 28 -4.40 -2.86 7.49
CA MET A 28 -3.80 -2.85 6.15
C MET A 28 -4.00 -1.50 5.48
N VAL A 29 -5.14 -0.87 5.68
CA VAL A 29 -5.39 0.45 5.11
C VAL A 29 -4.33 1.45 5.59
N GLU A 30 -3.99 1.41 6.89
CA GLU A 30 -2.96 2.28 7.41
C GLU A 30 -1.61 2.00 6.78
N LYS A 31 -1.29 0.73 6.60
CA LYS A 31 -0.03 0.35 5.96
C LYS A 31 0.03 0.86 4.52
N ILE A 32 -1.07 0.76 3.80
CA ILE A 32 -1.10 1.21 2.41
C ILE A 32 -0.98 2.73 2.32
N LYS A 33 -1.56 3.46 3.27
CA LYS A 33 -1.39 4.91 3.29
C LYS A 33 0.09 5.26 3.43
N ILE A 34 0.77 4.62 4.37
CA ILE A 34 2.19 4.87 4.58
C ILE A 34 2.98 4.49 3.33
N TRP A 35 2.69 3.33 2.77
CA TRP A 35 3.36 2.84 1.59
C TRP A 35 3.21 3.81 0.42
N SER A 36 2.00 4.30 0.20
CA SER A 36 1.72 5.20 -0.92
C SER A 36 2.43 6.53 -0.76
N ILE A 37 2.36 7.10 0.44
CA ILE A 37 2.96 8.42 0.68
C ILE A 37 4.47 8.34 0.59
N TYR A 38 5.06 7.32 1.20
CA TYR A 38 6.51 7.17 1.16
C TYR A 38 6.98 6.96 -0.27
N ASN A 39 6.25 6.15 -1.04
CA ASN A 39 6.61 5.89 -2.42
C ASN A 39 6.58 7.18 -3.23
N HIS A 40 5.57 8.03 -2.99
CA HIS A 40 5.48 9.31 -3.67
C HIS A 40 6.65 10.22 -3.32
N ILE A 41 7.00 10.29 -2.03
CA ILE A 41 8.11 11.12 -1.59
C ILE A 41 9.42 10.61 -2.19
N HIS A 42 9.59 9.30 -2.22
CA HIS A 42 10.81 8.72 -2.77
C HIS A 42 10.96 9.08 -4.25
N LYS A 43 9.85 9.10 -4.98
CA LYS A 43 9.90 9.42 -6.40
C LYS A 43 10.08 10.90 -6.66
N THR A 44 9.43 11.74 -5.87
CA THR A 44 9.43 13.18 -6.16
C THR A 44 10.49 13.94 -5.40
N MET A 45 10.87 13.44 -4.23
CA MET A 45 11.85 14.12 -3.38
C MET A 45 12.83 13.10 -2.80
N PRO A 46 13.64 12.48 -3.67
CA PRO A 46 14.53 11.41 -3.19
C PRO A 46 15.53 11.88 -2.12
N ALA A 47 15.94 13.13 -2.16
CA ALA A 47 16.86 13.63 -1.14
C ALA A 47 16.21 13.65 0.23
N LEU A 48 14.93 14.00 0.29
CA LEU A 48 14.19 14.00 1.55
C LEU A 48 14.08 12.57 2.09
N ALA A 49 13.72 11.63 1.24
CA ALA A 49 13.60 10.24 1.65
C ALA A 49 14.94 9.70 2.15
N SER A 50 16.01 10.03 1.45
CA SER A 50 17.35 9.57 1.84
C SER A 50 17.75 10.14 3.19
N HIS A 51 17.50 11.43 3.39
CA HIS A 51 17.83 12.07 4.66
C HIS A 51 17.03 11.45 5.81
N TRP A 52 15.75 11.24 5.59
CA TRP A 52 14.90 10.63 6.61
C TRP A 52 15.38 9.22 6.94
N ASN A 53 15.77 8.44 5.92
CA ASN A 53 16.28 7.09 6.13
C ASN A 53 17.51 7.09 7.00
N GLN A 54 18.42 8.05 6.79
CA GLN A 54 19.64 8.12 7.57
C GLN A 54 19.36 8.53 9.00
N SER A 55 18.36 9.38 9.20
CA SER A 55 18.01 9.86 10.53
C SER A 55 17.17 8.86 11.31
N HIS A 56 16.50 7.94 10.60
CA HIS A 56 15.57 7.02 11.23
C HIS A 56 15.81 5.60 10.73
N PRO A 57 16.90 4.96 11.19
CA PRO A 57 17.22 3.61 10.68
C PRO A 57 16.14 2.58 10.96
N GLU A 58 15.45 2.71 12.10
CA GLU A 58 14.36 1.78 12.41
C GLU A 58 13.17 2.01 11.50
N GLY A 59 12.90 3.28 11.17
CA GLY A 59 11.85 3.61 10.23
C GLY A 59 12.17 3.09 8.84
N LYS A 60 13.43 3.18 8.44
CA LYS A 60 13.84 2.65 7.15
C LYS A 60 13.61 1.14 7.09
N ALA A 61 13.95 0.42 8.16
CA ALA A 61 13.72 -1.02 8.19
C ALA A 61 12.23 -1.35 8.13
N ALA A 62 11.40 -0.57 8.82
CA ALA A 62 9.96 -0.78 8.80
C ALA A 62 9.40 -0.55 7.40
N ILE A 63 9.87 0.46 6.71
CA ILE A 63 9.43 0.75 5.35
C ILE A 63 9.83 -0.39 4.41
N ARG A 64 11.04 -0.91 4.58
CA ARG A 64 11.48 -2.02 3.73
C ARG A 64 10.59 -3.24 3.95
N SER A 65 10.29 -3.57 5.20
CA SER A 65 9.42 -4.70 5.51
C SER A 65 8.04 -4.48 4.91
N LEU A 66 7.55 -3.25 4.97
CA LEU A 66 6.24 -2.93 4.42
C LEU A 66 6.22 -3.10 2.91
N TYR A 67 7.27 -2.66 2.22
CA TYR A 67 7.37 -2.84 0.78
C TYR A 67 7.34 -4.31 0.40
N GLU A 68 8.08 -5.13 1.15
CA GLU A 68 8.10 -6.57 0.88
C GLU A 68 6.74 -7.20 1.14
N GLU A 69 6.08 -6.79 2.22
CA GLU A 69 4.77 -7.32 2.54
C GLU A 69 3.77 -6.99 1.45
N VAL A 70 3.73 -5.74 1.02
CA VAL A 70 2.78 -5.31 -0.02
C VAL A 70 3.08 -6.05 -1.32
N ARG A 71 4.36 -6.18 -1.65
CA ARG A 71 4.74 -6.86 -2.88
C ARG A 71 4.29 -8.31 -2.88
N GLU A 72 4.51 -9.01 -1.77
CA GLU A 72 4.14 -10.41 -1.69
C GLU A 72 2.64 -10.60 -1.71
N LEU A 73 1.90 -9.74 -1.01
CA LEU A 73 0.46 -9.82 -1.03
C LEU A 73 -0.08 -9.54 -2.42
N ASN A 74 0.50 -8.57 -3.10
CA ASN A 74 0.06 -8.22 -4.44
C ASN A 74 0.34 -9.36 -5.42
N LEU A 75 1.50 -10.00 -5.31
CA LEU A 75 1.82 -11.12 -6.19
C LEU A 75 0.88 -12.31 -5.94
N ALA A 76 0.57 -12.57 -4.68
CA ALA A 76 -0.34 -13.65 -4.35
C ALA A 76 -1.73 -13.38 -4.89
N LEU A 77 -2.17 -12.12 -4.79
CA LEU A 77 -3.49 -11.73 -5.28
C LEU A 77 -3.55 -11.84 -6.79
N LYS A 78 -2.50 -11.41 -7.49
CA LYS A 78 -2.46 -11.50 -8.94
C LYS A 78 -2.50 -12.96 -9.41
N ALA A 79 -1.77 -13.83 -8.71
CA ALA A 79 -1.77 -15.25 -9.07
C ALA A 79 -3.16 -15.83 -8.91
N ARG A 80 -3.87 -15.47 -7.82
CA ARG A 80 -5.22 -15.96 -7.59
C ARG A 80 -6.17 -15.42 -8.63
N ASN A 81 -6.07 -14.13 -8.96
CA ASN A 81 -6.93 -13.54 -9.96
C ASN A 81 -6.68 -14.13 -11.34
N LYS A 82 -5.43 -14.43 -11.63
CA LYS A 82 -5.09 -15.03 -12.91
C LYS A 82 -5.74 -16.40 -13.05
N ASP A 83 -5.69 -17.20 -11.97
CA ASP A 83 -6.32 -18.50 -11.97
C ASP A 83 -7.84 -18.36 -12.17
N ASP A 84 -8.45 -17.41 -11.47
CA ASP A 84 -9.87 -17.17 -11.61
C ASP A 84 -10.21 -16.75 -13.03
N ALA A 85 -9.42 -15.86 -13.59
CA ALA A 85 -9.67 -15.38 -14.95
C ALA A 85 -9.55 -16.52 -15.95
N ALA A 86 -8.53 -17.36 -15.78
CA ALA A 86 -8.35 -18.50 -16.67
C ALA A 86 -9.54 -19.45 -16.57
N GLY A 87 -10.02 -19.69 -15.35
CA GLY A 87 -11.17 -20.53 -15.18
C GLY A 87 -12.42 -19.98 -15.81
N LYS A 88 -12.57 -18.66 -15.72
CA LYS A 88 -13.77 -18.03 -16.27
C LYS A 88 -13.81 -18.05 -17.78
N GLU A 89 -12.66 -18.06 -18.39
CA GLU A 89 -12.63 -18.02 -19.84
C GLU A 89 -12.98 -19.35 -20.46
N GLU A 90 -13.07 -20.33 -19.67
CA GLU A 90 -13.53 -21.63 -20.18
C GLU A 90 -15.02 -21.58 -20.46
#